data_497bca2354d62e083d9db0d9c968fc87
#
_entry.id   497bca2354d62e083d9db0d9c968fc87
#
_cell.length_a   1.000
_cell.length_b   1.000
_cell.length_c   1.000
_cell.angle_alpha   90.00
_cell.angle_beta   90.00
_cell.angle_gamma   90.00
#
_symmetry.space_group_name_H-M   'P 1'
#
loop_
_entity.id
_entity.type
_entity.pdbx_description
1 polymer ?
#
loop_
_entity_poly.entity_id
_entity_poly.type
_entity_poly.pdbx_seq_one_letter_code
_entity_poly.pdbx_strand_id
1 'polypeptide(L)'
;MKTNVELISTRVYAGRLKDRENLNNSSSGGAFTALSDFFLKNGNAVVAAIYNYENHTTEFQMILDKDQRERAKGSKYMQSKPGCIFREAYRWLMEHSGKKMLFVGMGCQSDGFRKFSEMKGIRDRVYIVDIICHGSPSPKLWREYAESVQKKDGKITFLTFKDKRNGWKSPTAYVKANGEEKSIKDYVKVFYNRCALRPSCYECPYATTERRTDMTIGDFWHIEETIPDFYDSNGNSLFLIHTNRGEELFEKIQSDLDYRLSNTTQCWQANLEAPTKKSEQREEFWNDYKKKGIDFVMKKYGSVPMKTKIKNKLLKIMGGGVHRR
;
A
#
# COMPACT_ATOMS: atom_id res chain seq x y z
N MET A 1 -7.25 -30.23 12.20
CA MET A 1 -7.54 -30.46 10.75
C MET A 1 -6.36 -29.95 9.94
N LYS A 2 -5.84 -30.73 9.00
CA LYS A 2 -4.84 -30.22 8.05
C LYS A 2 -5.56 -29.25 7.12
N THR A 3 -5.03 -28.05 6.94
CA THR A 3 -5.56 -27.09 5.97
C THR A 3 -5.22 -27.55 4.55
N ASN A 4 -6.16 -27.40 3.60
CA ASN A 4 -5.91 -27.69 2.18
C ASN A 4 -5.13 -26.58 1.47
N VAL A 5 -4.38 -25.77 2.22
CA VAL A 5 -3.58 -24.68 1.68
C VAL A 5 -2.14 -25.14 1.53
N GLU A 6 -1.69 -25.23 0.29
CA GLU A 6 -0.36 -25.69 -0.10
C GLU A 6 0.43 -24.55 -0.74
N LEU A 7 1.71 -24.44 -0.37
CA LEU A 7 2.65 -23.53 -1.04
C LEU A 7 2.98 -24.09 -2.42
N ILE A 8 3.05 -23.20 -3.40
CA ILE A 8 3.49 -23.49 -4.76
C ILE A 8 4.71 -22.64 -5.11
N SER A 9 5.41 -22.95 -6.19
CA SER A 9 6.39 -22.02 -6.76
C SER A 9 5.71 -20.71 -7.13
N THR A 10 6.25 -19.57 -6.67
CA THR A 10 5.64 -18.26 -6.88
C THR A 10 5.43 -17.97 -8.36
N ARG A 11 4.17 -17.77 -8.76
CA ARG A 11 3.79 -17.32 -10.10
C ARG A 11 3.63 -15.81 -10.10
N VAL A 12 4.04 -15.18 -11.18
CA VAL A 12 4.08 -13.71 -11.30
C VAL A 12 3.20 -13.26 -12.46
N TYR A 13 2.31 -12.30 -12.20
CA TYR A 13 1.52 -11.66 -13.25
C TYR A 13 1.58 -10.15 -13.13
N ALA A 14 1.62 -9.48 -14.28
CA ALA A 14 1.22 -8.09 -14.44
C ALA A 14 -0.28 -8.05 -14.71
N GLY A 15 -1.01 -7.08 -14.15
CA GLY A 15 -2.43 -6.95 -14.44
C GLY A 15 -2.97 -5.55 -14.19
N ARG A 16 -4.09 -5.24 -14.85
CA ARG A 16 -4.86 -4.01 -14.63
C ARG A 16 -6.34 -4.28 -14.86
N LEU A 17 -7.19 -3.51 -14.21
CA LEU A 17 -8.63 -3.56 -14.43
C LEU A 17 -8.98 -3.18 -15.88
N LYS A 18 -9.89 -3.94 -16.50
CA LYS A 18 -10.52 -3.57 -17.77
C LYS A 18 -11.43 -2.35 -17.62
N ASP A 19 -12.11 -2.24 -16.49
CA ASP A 19 -12.91 -1.08 -16.13
C ASP A 19 -12.01 0.14 -15.88
N ARG A 20 -12.04 1.08 -16.82
CA ARG A 20 -11.18 2.27 -16.83
C ARG A 20 -11.48 3.26 -15.72
N GLU A 21 -12.73 3.37 -15.28
CA GLU A 21 -13.11 4.25 -14.17
C GLU A 21 -12.50 3.73 -12.87
N ASN A 22 -12.70 2.45 -12.56
CA ASN A 22 -12.12 1.82 -11.39
C ASN A 22 -10.59 1.75 -11.45
N LEU A 23 -9.99 1.58 -12.62
CA LEU A 23 -8.54 1.68 -12.82
C LEU A 23 -8.03 3.06 -12.43
N ASN A 24 -8.66 4.13 -12.93
CA ASN A 24 -8.26 5.51 -12.63
C ASN A 24 -8.40 5.85 -11.14
N ASN A 25 -9.43 5.32 -10.48
CA ASN A 25 -9.69 5.51 -9.05
C ASN A 25 -8.90 4.55 -8.13
N SER A 26 -7.98 3.75 -8.69
CA SER A 26 -7.11 2.84 -7.94
C SER A 26 -5.68 3.40 -7.84
N SER A 27 -4.93 3.03 -6.80
CA SER A 27 -3.54 3.49 -6.62
C SER A 27 -2.55 2.92 -7.65
N SER A 28 -2.88 1.79 -8.26
CA SER A 28 -2.09 1.06 -9.26
C SER A 28 -3.03 0.48 -10.32
N GLY A 29 -2.80 -0.71 -10.81
CA GLY A 29 -3.65 -1.42 -11.78
C GLY A 29 -4.99 -1.94 -11.23
N GLY A 30 -5.35 -1.68 -9.97
CA GLY A 30 -6.66 -2.00 -9.41
C GLY A 30 -6.81 -3.40 -8.79
N ALA A 31 -5.71 -4.08 -8.45
CA ALA A 31 -5.72 -5.42 -7.85
C ALA A 31 -6.65 -5.53 -6.62
N PHE A 32 -6.56 -4.57 -5.67
CA PHE A 32 -7.44 -4.57 -4.49
C PHE A 32 -8.92 -4.46 -4.87
N THR A 33 -9.23 -3.65 -5.88
CA THR A 33 -10.61 -3.48 -6.38
C THR A 33 -11.15 -4.79 -6.96
N ALA A 34 -10.41 -5.44 -7.86
CA ALA A 34 -10.82 -6.74 -8.44
C ALA A 34 -11.06 -7.79 -7.35
N LEU A 35 -10.10 -7.95 -6.42
CA LEU A 35 -10.20 -8.90 -5.32
C LEU A 35 -11.40 -8.62 -4.41
N SER A 36 -11.56 -7.38 -3.97
CA SER A 36 -12.64 -7.01 -3.05
C SER A 36 -14.02 -7.09 -3.71
N ASP A 37 -14.14 -6.70 -4.98
CA ASP A 37 -15.40 -6.82 -5.72
C ASP A 37 -15.85 -8.28 -5.85
N PHE A 38 -14.93 -9.20 -6.13
CA PHE A 38 -15.26 -10.62 -6.17
C PHE A 38 -15.85 -11.11 -4.84
N PHE A 39 -15.26 -10.72 -3.71
CA PHE A 39 -15.77 -11.13 -2.39
C PHE A 39 -17.13 -10.50 -2.08
N LEU A 40 -17.27 -9.20 -2.27
CA LEU A 40 -18.49 -8.47 -1.93
C LEU A 40 -19.67 -8.87 -2.82
N LYS A 41 -19.47 -9.08 -4.12
CA LYS A 41 -20.52 -9.58 -5.04
C LYS A 41 -21.09 -10.93 -4.61
N ASN A 42 -20.29 -11.76 -3.93
CA ASN A 42 -20.70 -13.08 -3.42
C ASN A 42 -21.17 -13.03 -1.96
N GLY A 43 -21.41 -11.85 -1.41
CA GLY A 43 -21.88 -11.65 -0.03
C GLY A 43 -20.85 -12.15 1.02
N ASN A 44 -19.58 -12.11 0.69
CA ASN A 44 -18.46 -12.41 1.59
C ASN A 44 -17.91 -11.11 2.19
N ALA A 45 -17.07 -11.22 3.21
CA ALA A 45 -16.45 -10.07 3.87
C ALA A 45 -15.05 -9.78 3.33
N VAL A 46 -14.66 -8.52 3.40
CA VAL A 46 -13.28 -8.07 3.18
C VAL A 46 -12.79 -7.38 4.45
N VAL A 47 -11.55 -7.65 4.87
CA VAL A 47 -10.88 -6.93 5.95
C VAL A 47 -9.70 -6.16 5.36
N ALA A 48 -9.73 -4.85 5.50
CA ALA A 48 -8.67 -3.98 5.00
C ALA A 48 -8.53 -2.71 5.86
N ALA A 49 -7.45 -1.96 5.62
CA ALA A 49 -7.14 -0.75 6.37
C ALA A 49 -7.92 0.47 5.85
N ILE A 50 -8.66 1.14 6.74
CA ILE A 50 -9.41 2.36 6.48
C ILE A 50 -8.83 3.51 7.31
N TYR A 51 -8.77 4.72 6.74
CA TYR A 51 -8.34 5.92 7.45
C TYR A 51 -9.49 6.51 8.26
N ASN A 52 -9.21 6.81 9.53
CA ASN A 52 -10.13 7.48 10.43
C ASN A 52 -9.76 8.96 10.51
N TYR A 53 -10.67 9.83 10.02
CA TYR A 53 -10.48 11.27 9.97
C TYR A 53 -10.65 11.99 11.32
N GLU A 54 -11.25 11.33 12.31
CA GLU A 54 -11.48 11.93 13.64
C GLU A 54 -10.20 11.92 14.48
N ASN A 55 -9.48 10.79 14.44
CA ASN A 55 -8.29 10.58 15.27
C ASN A 55 -6.99 10.46 14.46
N HIS A 56 -7.07 10.67 13.13
CA HIS A 56 -5.95 10.59 12.19
C HIS A 56 -5.16 9.28 12.27
N THR A 57 -5.86 8.17 12.42
CA THR A 57 -5.27 6.82 12.43
C THR A 57 -5.75 6.00 11.24
N THR A 58 -5.01 4.94 10.94
CA THR A 58 -5.45 3.91 10.00
C THR A 58 -5.74 2.65 10.80
N GLU A 59 -6.92 2.06 10.58
CA GLU A 59 -7.41 0.93 11.37
C GLU A 59 -7.97 -0.14 10.43
N PHE A 60 -7.80 -1.42 10.78
CA PHE A 60 -8.47 -2.49 10.06
C PHE A 60 -9.95 -2.49 10.39
N GLN A 61 -10.77 -2.59 9.37
CA GLN A 61 -12.22 -2.68 9.48
C GLN A 61 -12.75 -3.82 8.60
N MET A 62 -13.88 -4.37 9.01
CA MET A 62 -14.65 -5.29 8.19
C MET A 62 -15.49 -4.50 7.20
N ILE A 63 -15.46 -4.92 5.96
CA ILE A 63 -16.07 -4.30 4.80
C ILE A 63 -17.08 -5.30 4.24
N LEU A 64 -18.35 -4.90 4.16
CA LEU A 64 -19.45 -5.74 3.72
C LEU A 64 -20.13 -5.20 2.46
N ASP A 65 -19.81 -3.98 2.05
CA ASP A 65 -20.37 -3.31 0.89
C ASP A 65 -19.32 -2.49 0.10
N LYS A 66 -19.73 -1.99 -1.06
CA LYS A 66 -18.83 -1.22 -1.94
C LYS A 66 -18.47 0.16 -1.39
N ASP A 67 -19.37 0.83 -0.68
CA ASP A 67 -19.12 2.17 -0.15
C ASP A 67 -18.01 2.13 0.92
N GLN A 68 -18.07 1.12 1.80
CA GLN A 68 -17.02 0.85 2.76
C GLN A 68 -15.69 0.48 2.05
N ARG A 69 -15.76 -0.31 0.95
CA ARG A 69 -14.58 -0.68 0.15
C ARG A 69 -13.91 0.56 -0.47
N GLU A 70 -14.68 1.55 -0.96
CA GLU A 70 -14.11 2.80 -1.50
C GLU A 70 -13.26 3.52 -0.45
N ARG A 71 -13.66 3.51 0.82
CA ARG A 71 -12.88 4.08 1.93
C ARG A 71 -11.58 3.33 2.22
N ALA A 72 -11.51 2.06 1.85
CA ALA A 72 -10.30 1.24 2.01
C ALA A 72 -9.31 1.40 0.87
N LYS A 73 -9.72 1.91 -0.30
CA LYS A 73 -8.82 2.19 -1.43
C LYS A 73 -7.72 3.18 -1.04
N GLY A 74 -6.68 3.18 -1.82
CA GLY A 74 -5.55 4.09 -1.67
C GLY A 74 -4.51 3.63 -0.65
N SER A 75 -3.26 3.92 -0.96
CA SER A 75 -2.12 3.67 -0.06
C SER A 75 -2.19 4.57 1.16
N LYS A 76 -1.83 4.05 2.35
CA LYS A 76 -1.72 4.79 3.60
C LYS A 76 -0.29 4.64 4.12
N TYR A 77 0.48 5.73 4.11
CA TYR A 77 1.89 5.70 4.48
C TYR A 77 2.09 5.87 6.00
N MET A 78 1.30 5.17 6.78
CA MET A 78 1.41 5.01 8.22
C MET A 78 0.99 3.60 8.63
N GLN A 79 1.37 3.17 9.82
CA GLN A 79 1.00 1.86 10.32
C GLN A 79 -0.49 1.77 10.64
N SER A 80 -1.15 0.76 10.08
CA SER A 80 -2.53 0.41 10.44
C SER A 80 -2.57 -0.31 11.79
N LYS A 81 -3.54 0.04 12.62
CA LYS A 81 -3.80 -0.63 13.89
C LYS A 81 -4.70 -1.85 13.65
N PRO A 82 -4.29 -3.05 14.05
CA PRO A 82 -5.15 -4.23 13.94
C PRO A 82 -6.33 -4.20 14.94
N GLY A 83 -6.18 -3.56 16.10
CA GLY A 83 -7.24 -3.51 17.10
C GLY A 83 -7.75 -4.90 17.47
N CYS A 84 -9.07 -5.08 17.43
CA CYS A 84 -9.76 -6.35 17.70
C CYS A 84 -10.13 -7.12 16.43
N ILE A 85 -9.73 -6.63 15.23
CA ILE A 85 -10.23 -7.15 13.95
C ILE A 85 -10.06 -8.67 13.77
N PHE A 86 -9.01 -9.28 14.30
CA PHE A 86 -8.80 -10.73 14.19
C PHE A 86 -9.93 -11.50 14.91
N ARG A 87 -10.33 -11.04 16.10
CA ARG A 87 -11.44 -11.65 16.86
C ARG A 87 -12.80 -11.37 16.23
N GLU A 88 -12.98 -10.17 15.69
CA GLU A 88 -14.20 -9.77 14.97
C GLU A 88 -14.37 -10.59 13.69
N ALA A 89 -13.28 -10.77 12.92
CA ALA A 89 -13.25 -11.62 11.73
C ALA A 89 -13.61 -13.09 12.06
N TYR A 90 -13.03 -13.62 13.14
CA TYR A 90 -13.36 -14.97 13.63
C TYR A 90 -14.84 -15.09 14.00
N ARG A 91 -15.37 -14.17 14.82
CA ARG A 91 -16.77 -14.15 15.22
C ARG A 91 -17.70 -14.10 14.02
N TRP A 92 -17.45 -13.17 13.11
CA TRP A 92 -18.25 -13.04 11.89
C TRP A 92 -18.30 -14.34 11.08
N LEU A 93 -17.17 -15.01 10.89
CA LEU A 93 -17.11 -16.29 10.20
C LEU A 93 -17.88 -17.39 10.94
N MET A 94 -17.90 -17.37 12.28
CA MET A 94 -18.70 -18.35 13.06
C MET A 94 -20.20 -18.09 12.91
N GLU A 95 -20.62 -16.84 12.87
CA GLU A 95 -22.02 -16.44 12.71
C GLU A 95 -22.54 -16.61 11.28
N HIS A 96 -21.64 -16.65 10.26
CA HIS A 96 -22.00 -16.73 8.84
C HIS A 96 -21.44 -18.02 8.21
N SER A 97 -22.15 -19.13 8.42
CA SER A 97 -21.77 -20.44 7.84
C SER A 97 -21.68 -20.36 6.32
N GLY A 98 -20.67 -21.02 5.73
CA GLY A 98 -20.44 -21.03 4.28
C GLY A 98 -19.82 -19.75 3.70
N LYS A 99 -19.79 -18.65 4.43
CA LYS A 99 -19.16 -17.41 3.96
C LYS A 99 -17.63 -17.49 4.07
N LYS A 100 -16.97 -16.73 3.20
CA LYS A 100 -15.52 -16.59 3.10
C LYS A 100 -15.09 -15.15 3.44
N MET A 101 -13.81 -14.96 3.64
CA MET A 101 -13.25 -13.64 3.96
C MET A 101 -11.96 -13.40 3.20
N LEU A 102 -11.80 -12.18 2.70
CA LEU A 102 -10.53 -11.67 2.19
C LEU A 102 -9.87 -10.79 3.25
N PHE A 103 -8.64 -11.07 3.62
CA PHE A 103 -7.82 -10.18 4.46
C PHE A 103 -6.71 -9.55 3.62
N VAL A 104 -6.62 -8.22 3.62
CA VAL A 104 -5.59 -7.47 2.88
C VAL A 104 -4.82 -6.54 3.82
N GLY A 105 -3.51 -6.76 3.95
CA GLY A 105 -2.68 -5.97 4.85
C GLY A 105 -1.20 -5.97 4.46
N MET A 106 -0.35 -5.35 5.27
CA MET A 106 1.10 -5.47 5.12
C MET A 106 1.55 -6.90 5.44
N GLY A 107 2.64 -7.38 4.84
CA GLY A 107 3.13 -8.76 5.02
C GLY A 107 3.17 -9.24 6.47
N CYS A 108 3.66 -8.41 7.39
CA CYS A 108 3.71 -8.75 8.82
C CYS A 108 2.32 -8.88 9.48
N GLN A 109 1.33 -8.12 9.01
CA GLN A 109 -0.05 -8.16 9.52
C GLN A 109 -0.83 -9.32 8.92
N SER A 110 -0.67 -9.55 7.62
CA SER A 110 -1.29 -10.65 6.89
C SER A 110 -0.77 -12.01 7.38
N ASP A 111 0.53 -12.16 7.62
CA ASP A 111 1.08 -13.40 8.21
C ASP A 111 0.63 -13.58 9.67
N GLY A 112 0.48 -12.50 10.43
CA GLY A 112 -0.12 -12.56 11.77
C GLY A 112 -1.56 -13.08 11.73
N PHE A 113 -2.37 -12.59 10.79
CA PHE A 113 -3.74 -13.08 10.62
C PHE A 113 -3.77 -14.54 10.08
N ARG A 114 -2.84 -14.90 9.19
CA ARG A 114 -2.69 -16.28 8.72
C ARG A 114 -2.50 -17.26 9.89
N LYS A 115 -1.51 -16.99 10.75
CA LYS A 115 -1.25 -17.81 11.94
C LYS A 115 -2.45 -17.88 12.89
N PHE A 116 -3.12 -16.75 13.10
CA PHE A 116 -4.35 -16.70 13.89
C PHE A 116 -5.46 -17.58 13.27
N SER A 117 -5.65 -17.49 11.94
CA SER A 117 -6.68 -18.26 11.23
C SER A 117 -6.41 -19.77 11.27
N GLU A 118 -5.15 -20.18 11.20
CA GLU A 118 -4.73 -21.58 11.37
C GLU A 118 -5.01 -22.08 12.79
N MET A 119 -4.61 -21.30 13.79
CA MET A 119 -4.83 -21.61 15.20
C MET A 119 -6.33 -21.74 15.54
N LYS A 120 -7.19 -20.94 14.89
CA LYS A 120 -8.64 -20.95 15.07
C LYS A 120 -9.38 -21.95 14.17
N GLY A 121 -8.70 -22.68 13.29
CA GLY A 121 -9.31 -23.64 12.38
C GLY A 121 -10.21 -23.01 11.31
N ILE A 122 -9.97 -21.75 10.95
CA ILE A 122 -10.76 -21.01 9.95
C ILE A 122 -9.98 -20.73 8.67
N ARG A 123 -8.75 -21.24 8.54
CA ARG A 123 -7.86 -20.96 7.42
C ARG A 123 -8.49 -21.29 6.05
N ASP A 124 -9.30 -22.32 5.97
CA ASP A 124 -9.97 -22.74 4.74
C ASP A 124 -11.07 -21.77 4.27
N ARG A 125 -11.50 -20.88 5.14
CA ARG A 125 -12.53 -19.87 4.84
C ARG A 125 -11.95 -18.46 4.63
N VAL A 126 -10.63 -18.31 4.77
CA VAL A 126 -9.94 -17.01 4.67
C VAL A 126 -8.97 -17.03 3.50
N TYR A 127 -9.01 -16.00 2.66
CA TYR A 127 -8.01 -15.69 1.65
C TYR A 127 -7.14 -14.53 2.18
N ILE A 128 -5.84 -14.70 2.11
CA ILE A 128 -4.90 -13.76 2.74
C ILE A 128 -3.99 -13.17 1.68
N VAL A 129 -4.18 -11.88 1.46
CA VAL A 129 -3.39 -11.10 0.51
C VAL A 129 -2.55 -10.11 1.26
N ASP A 130 -1.28 -10.03 0.91
CA ASP A 130 -0.44 -8.97 1.43
C ASP A 130 -0.01 -7.98 0.35
N ILE A 131 0.55 -6.85 0.79
CA ILE A 131 1.05 -5.82 -0.10
C ILE A 131 2.57 -5.72 -0.04
N ILE A 132 3.21 -5.34 -1.15
CA ILE A 132 4.61 -4.93 -1.15
C ILE A 132 4.74 -3.67 -0.30
N CYS A 133 5.64 -3.69 0.67
CA CYS A 133 5.73 -2.67 1.70
C CYS A 133 7.15 -2.14 1.83
N HIS A 134 7.31 -0.82 1.68
CA HIS A 134 8.57 -0.12 1.91
C HIS A 134 8.94 -0.01 3.40
N GLY A 135 7.97 -0.13 4.29
CA GLY A 135 8.08 0.11 5.71
C GLY A 135 6.98 1.04 6.20
N SER A 136 6.90 1.25 7.50
CA SER A 136 5.85 2.07 8.09
C SER A 136 6.36 2.96 9.21
N PRO A 137 6.08 4.26 9.18
CA PRO A 137 6.30 5.16 10.31
C PRO A 137 5.35 4.85 11.48
N SER A 138 5.70 5.38 12.66
CA SER A 138 4.81 5.32 13.82
C SER A 138 3.48 6.05 13.52
N PRO A 139 2.32 5.49 13.95
CA PRO A 139 1.04 6.19 13.88
C PRO A 139 1.06 7.56 14.56
N LYS A 140 1.83 7.70 15.65
CA LYS A 140 1.99 8.97 16.36
C LYS A 140 2.59 10.05 15.47
N LEU A 141 3.61 9.73 14.67
CA LEU A 141 4.26 10.70 13.78
C LEU A 141 3.27 11.27 12.75
N TRP A 142 2.47 10.41 12.13
CA TRP A 142 1.44 10.84 11.20
C TRP A 142 0.37 11.68 11.89
N ARG A 143 -0.14 11.22 13.05
CA ARG A 143 -1.18 11.93 13.77
C ARG A 143 -0.76 13.34 14.13
N GLU A 144 0.42 13.53 14.73
CA GLU A 144 0.93 14.86 15.08
C GLU A 144 1.13 15.75 13.85
N TYR A 145 1.56 15.17 12.73
CA TYR A 145 1.65 15.91 11.47
C TYR A 145 0.27 16.35 10.95
N ALA A 146 -0.70 15.44 10.93
CA ALA A 146 -2.07 15.74 10.51
C ALA A 146 -2.74 16.77 11.44
N GLU A 147 -2.55 16.67 12.77
CA GLU A 147 -3.00 17.66 13.75
C GLU A 147 -2.36 19.03 13.51
N SER A 148 -1.05 19.07 13.16
CA SER A 148 -0.37 20.33 12.80
C SER A 148 -0.94 20.96 11.53
N VAL A 149 -1.21 20.15 10.49
CA VAL A 149 -1.89 20.61 9.26
C VAL A 149 -3.28 21.14 9.61
N GLN A 150 -4.06 20.37 10.39
CA GLN A 150 -5.42 20.74 10.76
C GLN A 150 -5.47 22.04 11.58
N LYS A 151 -4.50 22.26 12.45
CA LYS A 151 -4.38 23.52 13.23
C LYS A 151 -4.13 24.73 12.34
N LYS A 152 -3.39 24.57 11.24
CA LYS A 152 -3.01 25.66 10.32
C LYS A 152 -4.07 25.90 9.24
N ASP A 153 -4.63 24.84 8.69
CA ASP A 153 -5.41 24.85 7.45
C ASP A 153 -6.88 24.43 7.64
N GLY A 154 -7.25 23.97 8.84
CA GLY A 154 -8.61 23.55 9.20
C GLY A 154 -8.85 22.05 9.08
N LYS A 155 -10.08 21.62 9.32
CA LYS A 155 -10.47 20.20 9.42
C LYS A 155 -10.14 19.42 8.13
N ILE A 156 -9.38 18.34 8.27
CA ILE A 156 -9.05 17.42 7.18
C ILE A 156 -10.27 16.53 6.88
N THR A 157 -10.73 16.57 5.63
CA THR A 157 -11.88 15.81 5.14
C THR A 157 -11.52 14.77 4.07
N PHE A 158 -10.33 14.86 3.49
CA PHE A 158 -9.84 13.93 2.49
C PHE A 158 -8.33 13.76 2.58
N LEU A 159 -7.83 12.55 2.28
CA LEU A 159 -6.42 12.19 2.27
C LEU A 159 -6.12 11.28 1.10
N THR A 160 -5.08 11.59 0.35
CA THR A 160 -4.48 10.68 -0.62
C THR A 160 -2.96 10.78 -0.63
N PHE A 161 -2.29 9.64 -0.76
CA PHE A 161 -0.84 9.56 -0.96
C PHE A 161 -0.46 9.28 -2.42
N LYS A 162 -1.41 8.85 -3.24
CA LYS A 162 -1.14 8.39 -4.62
C LYS A 162 -2.28 8.81 -5.57
N ASP A 163 -2.59 10.10 -5.63
CA ASP A 163 -3.46 10.65 -6.66
C ASP A 163 -2.72 10.63 -8.02
N LYS A 164 -3.33 10.04 -9.03
CA LYS A 164 -2.72 9.79 -10.35
C LYS A 164 -2.95 10.91 -11.38
N ARG A 165 -3.42 12.09 -10.97
CA ARG A 165 -3.65 13.24 -11.88
C ARG A 165 -2.44 13.61 -12.76
N ASN A 166 -1.23 13.32 -12.28
CA ASN A 166 0.02 13.54 -13.02
C ASN A 166 0.64 12.22 -13.53
N GLY A 167 -0.18 11.18 -13.67
CA GLY A 167 0.23 9.84 -14.04
C GLY A 167 0.62 8.97 -12.83
N TRP A 168 0.52 7.66 -13.02
CA TRP A 168 0.81 6.66 -11.98
C TRP A 168 2.24 6.73 -11.43
N LYS A 169 3.23 7.03 -12.28
CA LYS A 169 4.65 7.13 -11.89
C LYS A 169 5.00 8.41 -11.12
N SER A 170 4.14 9.43 -11.17
CA SER A 170 4.35 10.73 -10.53
C SER A 170 3.16 11.12 -9.65
N PRO A 171 2.77 10.28 -8.69
CA PRO A 171 1.57 10.50 -7.92
C PRO A 171 1.68 11.76 -7.04
N THR A 172 0.55 12.42 -6.86
CA THR A 172 0.43 13.57 -5.98
C THR A 172 -0.12 13.13 -4.60
N ALA A 173 0.47 13.67 -3.53
CA ALA A 173 0.00 13.45 -2.17
C ALA A 173 -0.52 14.76 -1.57
N TYR A 174 -1.76 14.74 -1.08
CA TYR A 174 -2.40 15.90 -0.48
C TYR A 174 -3.51 15.51 0.50
N VAL A 175 -3.89 16.46 1.32
CA VAL A 175 -5.14 16.44 2.10
C VAL A 175 -6.06 17.55 1.60
N LYS A 176 -7.39 17.40 1.81
CA LYS A 176 -8.32 18.54 1.72
C LYS A 176 -8.61 19.01 3.13
N ALA A 177 -8.32 20.29 3.41
CA ALA A 177 -8.58 20.96 4.67
C ALA A 177 -9.41 22.22 4.38
N ASN A 178 -10.57 22.35 5.02
CA ASN A 178 -11.57 23.40 4.71
C ASN A 178 -11.88 23.53 3.21
N GLY A 179 -11.94 22.39 2.50
CA GLY A 179 -12.24 22.35 1.06
C GLY A 179 -11.05 22.59 0.13
N GLU A 180 -9.91 23.07 0.64
CA GLU A 180 -8.70 23.33 -0.15
C GLU A 180 -7.69 22.19 -0.11
N GLU A 181 -6.98 21.97 -1.22
CA GLU A 181 -5.92 20.97 -1.30
C GLU A 181 -4.62 21.51 -0.67
N LYS A 182 -4.09 20.79 0.30
CA LYS A 182 -2.81 21.06 0.96
C LYS A 182 -1.84 19.92 0.69
N SER A 183 -0.72 20.24 0.06
CA SER A 183 0.32 19.26 -0.26
C SER A 183 0.95 18.69 1.01
N ILE A 184 1.10 17.36 1.07
CA ILE A 184 1.81 16.62 2.13
C ILE A 184 3.10 15.98 1.61
N LYS A 185 3.73 16.60 0.60
CA LYS A 185 4.97 16.11 -0.02
C LYS A 185 6.14 16.01 0.95
N ASP A 186 6.18 16.86 1.97
CA ASP A 186 7.18 16.84 3.04
C ASP A 186 7.07 15.53 3.88
N TYR A 187 5.88 15.14 4.29
CA TYR A 187 5.66 13.85 4.95
C TYR A 187 6.05 12.66 4.06
N VAL A 188 5.64 12.67 2.80
CA VAL A 188 5.98 11.61 1.84
C VAL A 188 7.50 11.51 1.66
N LYS A 189 8.23 12.63 1.64
CA LYS A 189 9.70 12.61 1.59
C LYS A 189 10.32 12.04 2.86
N VAL A 190 9.82 12.40 4.04
CA VAL A 190 10.27 11.81 5.31
C VAL A 190 10.05 10.29 5.30
N PHE A 191 8.93 9.83 4.76
CA PHE A 191 8.66 8.41 4.57
C PHE A 191 9.72 7.73 3.68
N TYR A 192 9.97 8.26 2.48
CA TYR A 192 10.94 7.69 1.53
C TYR A 192 12.40 7.92 1.93
N ASN A 193 12.72 8.92 2.74
CA ASN A 193 14.06 9.11 3.33
C ASN A 193 14.38 8.04 4.40
N ARG A 194 13.42 7.23 4.76
CA ARG A 194 13.59 6.05 5.63
C ARG A 194 14.04 6.37 7.06
N CYS A 195 14.11 7.63 7.46
CA CYS A 195 14.54 8.02 8.81
C CYS A 195 13.46 7.75 9.88
N ALA A 196 12.17 7.74 9.49
CA ALA A 196 11.03 7.63 10.39
C ALA A 196 10.42 6.22 10.51
N LEU A 197 10.89 5.24 9.75
CA LEU A 197 10.33 3.89 9.75
C LEU A 197 10.55 3.18 11.10
N ARG A 198 9.70 2.21 11.40
CA ARG A 198 9.85 1.36 12.58
C ARG A 198 11.14 0.54 12.53
N PRO A 199 11.80 0.28 13.67
CA PRO A 199 13.03 -0.55 13.70
C PRO A 199 12.85 -1.88 13.00
N SER A 200 11.75 -2.60 13.24
CA SER A 200 11.45 -3.90 12.62
C SER A 200 11.30 -3.86 11.09
N CYS A 201 11.08 -2.68 10.48
CA CYS A 201 11.00 -2.56 9.03
C CYS A 201 12.37 -2.66 8.35
N TYR A 202 13.46 -2.40 9.07
CA TYR A 202 14.82 -2.53 8.55
C TYR A 202 15.35 -3.97 8.57
N GLU A 203 14.63 -4.87 9.23
CA GLU A 203 14.92 -6.30 9.35
C GLU A 203 13.70 -7.14 8.95
N CYS A 204 12.91 -6.62 7.99
CA CYS A 204 11.63 -7.18 7.62
C CYS A 204 11.77 -8.54 6.91
N PRO A 205 11.26 -9.65 7.47
CA PRO A 205 11.35 -10.96 6.85
C PRO A 205 10.42 -11.14 5.65
N TYR A 206 9.56 -10.15 5.39
CA TYR A 206 8.60 -10.17 4.28
C TYR A 206 9.11 -9.41 3.03
N ALA A 207 10.34 -8.92 3.03
CA ALA A 207 10.98 -8.30 1.87
C ALA A 207 11.60 -9.38 0.96
N THR A 208 10.75 -10.20 0.38
CA THR A 208 11.10 -11.36 -0.47
C THR A 208 9.98 -11.62 -1.47
N THR A 209 10.29 -12.33 -2.56
CA THR A 209 9.31 -12.84 -3.52
C THR A 209 8.59 -14.10 -3.02
N GLU A 210 9.14 -14.79 -2.02
CA GLU A 210 8.56 -16.00 -1.44
C GLU A 210 7.88 -15.69 -0.11
N ARG A 211 6.57 -15.85 -0.07
CA ARG A 211 5.76 -15.56 1.12
C ARG A 211 4.81 -16.72 1.45
N ARG A 212 4.21 -16.65 2.65
CA ARG A 212 3.28 -17.70 3.13
C ARG A 212 1.81 -17.27 3.07
N THR A 213 1.54 -16.07 2.61
CA THR A 213 0.20 -15.59 2.28
C THR A 213 -0.26 -16.20 0.95
N ASP A 214 -1.53 -16.09 0.60
CA ASP A 214 -2.00 -16.68 -0.64
C ASP A 214 -1.50 -15.91 -1.86
N MET A 215 -1.41 -14.58 -1.73
CA MET A 215 -1.01 -13.69 -2.81
C MET A 215 -0.37 -12.43 -2.24
N THR A 216 0.61 -11.87 -2.97
CA THR A 216 1.11 -10.51 -2.75
C THR A 216 0.70 -9.61 -3.91
N ILE A 217 0.24 -8.41 -3.61
CA ILE A 217 -0.07 -7.39 -4.62
C ILE A 217 0.78 -6.14 -4.42
N GLY A 218 1.01 -5.40 -5.50
CA GLY A 218 1.75 -4.14 -5.47
C GLY A 218 1.71 -3.41 -6.79
N ASP A 219 2.51 -2.34 -6.89
CA ASP A 219 2.81 -1.69 -8.17
C ASP A 219 3.79 -2.57 -8.96
N PHE A 220 3.60 -2.71 -10.26
CA PHE A 220 4.60 -3.32 -11.13
C PHE A 220 5.55 -2.25 -11.65
N TRP A 221 6.52 -1.86 -10.82
CA TRP A 221 7.52 -0.88 -11.21
C TRP A 221 8.41 -1.39 -12.35
N HIS A 222 8.88 -0.49 -13.22
CA HIS A 222 9.73 -0.78 -14.38
C HIS A 222 9.08 -1.66 -15.48
N ILE A 223 7.75 -1.80 -15.46
CA ILE A 223 7.02 -2.60 -16.46
C ILE A 223 7.23 -2.06 -17.89
N GLU A 224 7.42 -0.76 -18.07
CA GLU A 224 7.73 -0.14 -19.36
C GLU A 224 9.07 -0.57 -19.95
N GLU A 225 9.98 -1.07 -19.11
CA GLU A 225 11.29 -1.60 -19.51
C GLU A 225 11.22 -3.11 -19.73
N THR A 226 10.42 -3.82 -18.94
CA THR A 226 10.39 -5.29 -18.89
C THR A 226 9.26 -5.90 -19.71
N ILE A 227 8.11 -5.22 -19.84
CA ILE A 227 6.94 -5.63 -20.63
C ILE A 227 6.32 -4.38 -21.28
N PRO A 228 7.03 -3.71 -22.22
CA PRO A 228 6.63 -2.39 -22.74
C PRO A 228 5.28 -2.38 -23.44
N ASP A 229 4.92 -3.46 -24.13
CA ASP A 229 3.63 -3.63 -24.80
C ASP A 229 2.43 -3.78 -23.85
N PHE A 230 2.70 -3.99 -22.56
CA PHE A 230 1.68 -4.07 -21.51
C PHE A 230 1.65 -2.86 -20.57
N TYR A 231 2.54 -1.90 -20.73
CA TYR A 231 2.56 -0.67 -19.93
C TYR A 231 1.27 0.14 -20.09
N ASP A 232 0.72 0.64 -18.96
CA ASP A 232 -0.38 1.59 -18.94
C ASP A 232 -0.04 2.75 -17.98
N SER A 233 -0.16 4.00 -18.47
CA SER A 233 0.11 5.21 -17.69
C SER A 233 -0.82 5.39 -16.48
N ASN A 234 -1.97 4.70 -16.47
CA ASN A 234 -2.90 4.66 -15.35
C ASN A 234 -2.55 3.61 -14.29
N GLY A 235 -1.52 2.79 -14.53
CA GLY A 235 -0.95 1.86 -13.58
C GLY A 235 -1.13 0.39 -13.91
N ASN A 236 -0.12 -0.36 -13.53
CA ASN A 236 -0.09 -1.81 -13.61
C ASN A 236 0.15 -2.39 -12.21
N SER A 237 -0.68 -3.33 -11.82
CA SER A 237 -0.51 -4.09 -10.58
C SER A 237 0.37 -5.31 -10.81
N LEU A 238 1.18 -5.63 -9.82
CA LEU A 238 1.91 -6.87 -9.69
C LEU A 238 1.09 -7.85 -8.84
N PHE A 239 1.04 -9.11 -9.26
CA PHE A 239 0.50 -10.23 -8.50
C PHE A 239 1.60 -11.29 -8.35
N LEU A 240 1.93 -11.65 -7.11
CA LEU A 240 2.75 -12.81 -6.78
C LEU A 240 1.84 -13.83 -6.09
N ILE A 241 1.73 -15.01 -6.67
CA ILE A 241 0.84 -16.07 -6.20
C ILE A 241 1.69 -17.15 -5.52
N HIS A 242 1.38 -17.45 -4.26
CA HIS A 242 2.23 -18.29 -3.40
C HIS A 242 1.60 -19.62 -3.00
N THR A 243 0.27 -19.74 -3.13
CA THR A 243 -0.46 -20.96 -2.74
C THR A 243 -1.46 -21.38 -3.81
N ASN A 244 -1.90 -22.63 -3.76
CA ASN A 244 -3.01 -23.13 -4.57
C ASN A 244 -4.28 -22.28 -4.41
N ARG A 245 -4.53 -21.72 -3.23
CA ARG A 245 -5.66 -20.81 -2.98
C ARG A 245 -5.47 -19.45 -3.61
N GLY A 246 -4.24 -18.95 -3.64
CA GLY A 246 -3.90 -17.74 -4.38
C GLY A 246 -4.14 -17.90 -5.86
N GLU A 247 -3.83 -19.07 -6.41
CA GLU A 247 -4.11 -19.41 -7.80
C GLU A 247 -5.61 -19.47 -8.08
N GLU A 248 -6.37 -20.20 -7.27
CA GLU A 248 -7.84 -20.20 -7.34
C GLU A 248 -8.42 -18.79 -7.30
N LEU A 249 -7.90 -17.93 -6.41
CA LEU A 249 -8.36 -16.56 -6.27
C LEU A 249 -8.06 -15.72 -7.51
N PHE A 250 -6.86 -15.88 -8.10
CA PHE A 250 -6.50 -15.17 -9.32
C PHE A 250 -7.39 -15.58 -10.50
N GLU A 251 -7.67 -16.87 -10.66
CA GLU A 251 -8.59 -17.40 -11.68
C GLU A 251 -9.99 -16.78 -11.57
N LYS A 252 -10.49 -16.54 -10.33
CA LYS A 252 -11.81 -15.92 -10.11
C LYS A 252 -11.90 -14.46 -10.52
N ILE A 253 -10.78 -13.74 -10.55
CA ILE A 253 -10.76 -12.31 -10.88
C ILE A 253 -10.17 -12.01 -12.26
N GLN A 254 -9.56 -12.99 -12.94
CA GLN A 254 -8.86 -12.76 -14.22
C GLN A 254 -9.79 -12.26 -15.33
N SER A 255 -11.09 -12.56 -15.29
CA SER A 255 -12.06 -12.04 -16.27
C SER A 255 -12.21 -10.50 -16.21
N ASP A 256 -11.99 -9.91 -15.03
CA ASP A 256 -12.07 -8.47 -14.81
C ASP A 256 -10.74 -7.75 -15.13
N LEU A 257 -9.68 -8.50 -15.46
CA LEU A 257 -8.33 -8.00 -15.68
C LEU A 257 -7.86 -8.20 -17.13
N ASP A 258 -7.16 -7.20 -17.66
CA ASP A 258 -6.09 -7.45 -18.63
C ASP A 258 -4.87 -7.93 -17.83
N TYR A 259 -4.26 -9.05 -18.21
CA TYR A 259 -3.10 -9.58 -17.49
C TYR A 259 -2.08 -10.25 -18.41
N ARG A 260 -0.84 -10.32 -17.95
CA ARG A 260 0.29 -11.00 -18.58
C ARG A 260 1.06 -11.84 -17.58
N LEU A 261 1.43 -13.04 -18.00
CA LEU A 261 2.41 -13.85 -17.25
C LEU A 261 3.76 -13.11 -17.24
N SER A 262 4.42 -13.15 -16.11
CA SER A 262 5.72 -12.54 -15.87
C SER A 262 6.58 -13.46 -15.00
N ASN A 263 7.70 -12.95 -14.50
CA ASN A 263 8.61 -13.68 -13.62
C ASN A 263 9.27 -12.75 -12.60
N THR A 264 9.99 -13.33 -11.64
CA THR A 264 10.64 -12.60 -10.54
C THR A 264 11.74 -11.64 -11.00
N THR A 265 12.37 -11.90 -12.14
CA THR A 265 13.37 -10.98 -12.72
C THR A 265 12.71 -9.74 -13.32
N GLN A 266 11.62 -9.90 -14.07
CA GLN A 266 10.91 -8.79 -14.68
C GLN A 266 10.21 -7.88 -13.67
N CYS A 267 9.72 -8.43 -12.56
CA CYS A 267 9.04 -7.68 -11.51
C CYS A 267 9.96 -7.21 -10.39
N TRP A 268 11.29 -7.30 -10.60
CA TRP A 268 12.25 -6.95 -9.57
C TRP A 268 12.04 -5.53 -9.02
N GLN A 269 12.03 -5.43 -7.71
CA GLN A 269 12.04 -4.17 -6.98
C GLN A 269 12.64 -4.38 -5.59
N ALA A 270 13.30 -3.37 -5.05
CA ALA A 270 14.12 -3.47 -3.85
C ALA A 270 13.43 -4.14 -2.65
N ASN A 271 12.14 -3.91 -2.44
CA ASN A 271 11.39 -4.50 -1.32
C ASN A 271 10.87 -5.92 -1.58
N LEU A 272 11.22 -6.53 -2.72
CA LEU A 272 11.07 -7.97 -2.99
C LEU A 272 12.40 -8.74 -2.85
N GLU A 273 13.51 -8.05 -2.64
CA GLU A 273 14.84 -8.65 -2.49
C GLU A 273 15.37 -8.51 -1.06
N ALA A 274 15.22 -7.31 -0.48
CA ALA A 274 15.77 -7.02 0.84
C ALA A 274 14.92 -5.99 1.62
N PRO A 275 15.02 -5.99 2.95
CA PRO A 275 14.46 -4.94 3.78
C PRO A 275 14.98 -3.56 3.42
N THR A 276 14.15 -2.55 3.63
CA THR A 276 14.57 -1.15 3.46
C THR A 276 15.77 -0.83 4.35
N LYS A 277 16.85 -0.33 3.76
CA LYS A 277 18.06 0.04 4.50
C LYS A 277 17.79 1.18 5.48
N LYS A 278 18.30 1.06 6.71
CA LYS A 278 18.26 2.12 7.73
C LYS A 278 18.91 3.39 7.20
N SER A 279 18.25 4.54 7.39
CA SER A 279 18.82 5.85 7.03
C SER A 279 19.90 6.27 8.03
N GLU A 280 21.02 6.82 7.56
CA GLU A 280 22.07 7.41 8.39
C GLU A 280 21.54 8.60 9.20
N GLN A 281 20.54 9.31 8.69
CA GLN A 281 19.91 10.46 9.36
C GLN A 281 18.91 10.07 10.46
N ARG A 282 18.68 8.76 10.70
CA ARG A 282 17.63 8.32 11.61
C ARG A 282 17.79 8.82 13.04
N GLU A 283 18.99 8.75 13.58
CA GLU A 283 19.26 9.16 14.97
C GLU A 283 19.10 10.68 15.13
N GLU A 284 19.63 11.43 14.18
CA GLU A 284 19.49 12.87 14.15
C GLU A 284 18.00 13.28 14.00
N PHE A 285 17.25 12.62 13.12
CA PHE A 285 15.81 12.82 12.93
C PHE A 285 15.05 12.68 14.26
N TRP A 286 15.25 11.58 14.99
CA TRP A 286 14.52 11.34 16.22
C TRP A 286 14.96 12.25 17.37
N ASN A 287 16.24 12.67 17.40
CA ASN A 287 16.71 13.67 18.35
C ASN A 287 16.10 15.04 18.07
N ASP A 288 16.05 15.46 16.82
CA ASP A 288 15.39 16.71 16.44
C ASP A 288 13.88 16.65 16.71
N TYR A 289 13.22 15.54 16.40
CA TYR A 289 11.79 15.35 16.69
C TYR A 289 11.49 15.49 18.19
N LYS A 290 12.28 14.86 19.05
CA LYS A 290 12.12 14.97 20.52
C LYS A 290 12.34 16.38 21.04
N LYS A 291 13.31 17.11 20.47
CA LYS A 291 13.69 18.45 20.95
C LYS A 291 12.86 19.57 20.34
N LYS A 292 12.46 19.44 19.08
CA LYS A 292 11.89 20.55 18.28
C LYS A 292 10.51 20.26 17.68
N GLY A 293 10.01 19.04 17.82
CA GLY A 293 8.67 18.62 17.41
C GLY A 293 8.51 18.36 15.91
N ILE A 294 7.26 18.06 15.53
CA ILE A 294 6.88 17.56 14.20
C ILE A 294 7.15 18.56 13.08
N ASP A 295 6.78 19.82 13.25
CA ASP A 295 6.94 20.85 12.21
C ASP A 295 8.40 21.06 11.80
N PHE A 296 9.30 21.00 12.77
CA PHE A 296 10.73 21.14 12.51
C PHE A 296 11.26 19.99 11.67
N VAL A 297 10.93 18.75 12.03
CA VAL A 297 11.45 17.58 11.29
C VAL A 297 10.84 17.47 9.89
N MET A 298 9.56 17.81 9.71
CA MET A 298 8.96 17.88 8.38
C MET A 298 9.64 18.93 7.50
N LYS A 299 9.91 20.12 8.03
CA LYS A 299 10.64 21.17 7.31
C LYS A 299 12.07 20.77 6.98
N LYS A 300 12.81 20.17 7.93
CA LYS A 300 14.23 19.82 7.75
C LYS A 300 14.42 18.63 6.83
N TYR A 301 13.70 17.52 7.08
CA TYR A 301 13.89 16.24 6.40
C TYR A 301 12.91 16.01 5.25
N GLY A 302 11.79 16.73 5.22
CA GLY A 302 10.80 16.70 4.13
C GLY A 302 11.06 17.74 3.03
N SER A 303 11.99 18.70 3.22
CA SER A 303 12.36 19.65 2.17
C SER A 303 13.37 19.06 1.19
N VAL A 304 13.42 19.59 -0.03
CA VAL A 304 14.55 19.34 -0.96
C VAL A 304 15.73 20.18 -0.47
N PRO A 305 16.91 19.59 -0.20
CA PRO A 305 18.11 20.34 0.16
C PRO A 305 18.35 21.49 -0.82
N MET A 306 18.71 22.65 -0.31
CA MET A 306 18.91 23.87 -1.14
C MET A 306 19.95 23.63 -2.24
N LYS A 307 21.01 22.85 -1.96
CA LYS A 307 22.01 22.41 -2.95
C LYS A 307 21.38 21.65 -4.12
N THR A 308 20.42 20.78 -3.86
CA THR A 308 19.68 20.02 -4.89
C THR A 308 18.71 20.92 -5.66
N LYS A 309 18.08 21.87 -4.99
CA LYS A 309 17.23 22.89 -5.66
C LYS A 309 18.04 23.73 -6.64
N ILE A 310 19.23 24.17 -6.24
CA ILE A 310 20.16 24.96 -7.08
C ILE A 310 20.63 24.09 -8.25
N LYS A 311 21.07 22.84 -7.99
CA LYS A 311 21.48 21.91 -9.05
C LYS A 311 20.37 21.67 -10.08
N ASN A 312 19.14 21.41 -9.60
CA ASN A 312 17.98 21.19 -10.49
C ASN A 312 17.57 22.46 -11.26
N LYS A 313 17.75 23.64 -10.65
CA LYS A 313 17.51 24.91 -11.32
C LYS A 313 18.57 25.17 -12.40
N LEU A 314 19.83 24.87 -12.12
CA LEU A 314 20.93 24.96 -13.10
C LEU A 314 20.75 23.97 -14.25
N LEU A 315 20.38 22.71 -13.95
CA LEU A 315 20.09 21.71 -15.00
C LEU A 315 18.89 22.11 -15.87
N LYS A 316 17.84 22.73 -15.30
CA LYS A 316 16.73 23.28 -16.12
C LYS A 316 17.16 24.46 -16.99
N ILE A 317 18.07 25.30 -16.53
CA ILE A 317 18.60 26.42 -17.29
C ILE A 317 19.54 25.89 -18.40
N MET A 318 20.38 24.90 -18.10
CA MET A 318 21.30 24.28 -19.06
C MET A 318 20.62 23.30 -20.04
N GLY A 319 19.49 22.66 -19.65
CA GLY A 319 18.71 21.76 -20.49
C GLY A 319 17.63 22.43 -21.35
N GLY A 320 17.50 23.75 -21.28
CA GLY A 320 16.59 24.57 -22.11
C GLY A 320 17.04 24.78 -23.56
N GLY A 321 18.06 24.05 -24.03
CA GLY A 321 18.70 24.30 -25.34
C GLY A 321 18.76 23.12 -26.29
N VAL A 322 18.05 22.00 -26.11
CA VAL A 322 18.01 20.92 -27.12
C VAL A 322 16.61 20.33 -27.22
N HIS A 323 15.76 20.99 -27.98
CA HIS A 323 14.66 20.33 -28.67
C HIS A 323 14.32 21.13 -29.92
N ARG A 324 14.95 20.71 -31.03
CA ARG A 324 14.41 20.74 -32.42
C ARG A 324 15.43 20.07 -33.36
N ARG A 325 15.25 18.77 -33.56
CA ARG A 325 15.24 18.19 -34.93
C ARG A 325 14.79 16.74 -34.81
#